data_5ad377228bca167fb1b30fe164190b22
#
_entry.id   5ad377228bca167fb1b30fe164190b22
#
_cell.length_a   1.000
_cell.length_b   1.000
_cell.length_c   1.000
_cell.angle_alpha   90.00
_cell.angle_beta   90.00
_cell.angle_gamma   90.00
#
_symmetry.space_group_name_H-M   'P 1'
#
loop_
_entity.id
_entity.type
_entity.pdbx_description
1 polymer ?
#
loop_
_entity_poly.entity_id
_entity_poly.type
_entity_poly.pdbx_seq_one_letter_code
_entity_poly.pdbx_strand_id
1 'polypeptide(L)'
;VGKINQGVVLLVGITHDEREEDVAYLAKKIAHLRIFEDENGKLNHSLLETSREVLSVSQFTLYGDSRKGRRPSFTEAASPDTAKPLYERFNELLREAGLTVETGEFGAMMDVTLTNDGPVTLILESPRS
;
A
#
# COMPACT_ATOMS: atom_id res chain seq x y z
N VAL A 1 4.18 1.75 -16.06
CA VAL A 1 3.78 0.39 -15.81
C VAL A 1 4.84 -0.30 -14.96
N GLY A 2 4.53 -0.51 -13.70
CA GLY A 2 5.46 -1.11 -12.77
C GLY A 2 5.39 -2.63 -12.77
N LYS A 3 6.51 -3.26 -12.45
CA LYS A 3 6.59 -4.72 -12.34
C LYS A 3 7.60 -5.10 -11.27
N ILE A 4 7.24 -6.09 -10.45
CA ILE A 4 8.16 -6.73 -9.51
C ILE A 4 8.06 -8.24 -9.66
N ASN A 5 9.06 -8.95 -9.10
CA ASN A 5 9.03 -10.42 -9.05
C ASN A 5 8.42 -10.86 -7.72
N GLN A 6 9.26 -11.11 -6.72
CA GLN A 6 8.76 -11.46 -5.39
C GLN A 6 8.72 -10.24 -4.48
N GLY A 7 7.64 -10.13 -3.70
CA GLY A 7 7.49 -9.02 -2.79
C GLY A 7 6.05 -8.88 -2.35
N VAL A 8 5.62 -7.64 -2.22
CA VAL A 8 4.25 -7.33 -1.82
C VAL A 8 3.60 -6.38 -2.83
N VAL A 9 2.30 -6.53 -2.99
CA VAL A 9 1.48 -5.55 -3.69
C VAL A 9 0.76 -4.74 -2.62
N LEU A 10 0.92 -3.43 -2.69
CA LEU A 10 0.23 -2.50 -1.80
C LEU A 10 -0.86 -1.78 -2.58
N LEU A 11 -2.08 -1.88 -2.11
CA LEU A 11 -3.17 -1.05 -2.60
C LEU A 11 -3.30 0.08 -1.59
N VAL A 12 -3.08 1.31 -2.05
CA VAL A 12 -2.94 2.46 -1.16
C VAL A 12 -4.12 3.41 -1.35
N GLY A 13 -4.91 3.59 -0.29
CA GLY A 13 -6.00 4.55 -0.27
C GLY A 13 -5.68 5.69 0.67
N ILE A 14 -6.04 6.91 0.26
CA ILE A 14 -5.87 8.13 1.06
C ILE A 14 -7.26 8.70 1.33
N THR A 15 -7.56 8.94 2.60
CA THR A 15 -8.81 9.58 2.99
C THR A 15 -8.58 11.05 3.34
N HIS A 16 -9.67 11.76 3.64
CA HIS A 16 -9.61 13.16 4.08
C HIS A 16 -8.82 13.28 5.39
N ASP A 17 -8.18 14.42 5.57
CA ASP A 17 -7.42 14.76 6.79
C ASP A 17 -6.17 13.89 7.03
N GLU A 18 -5.76 13.09 6.06
CA GLU A 18 -4.48 12.39 6.14
C GLU A 18 -3.34 13.40 6.05
N ARG A 19 -2.30 13.16 6.85
CA ARG A 19 -1.12 14.02 6.91
C ARG A 19 0.14 13.21 6.65
N GLU A 20 1.24 13.90 6.45
CA GLU A 20 2.53 13.26 6.20
C GLU A 20 2.92 12.30 7.32
N GLU A 21 2.59 12.62 8.57
CA GLU A 21 2.88 11.73 9.71
C GLU A 21 2.14 10.40 9.64
N ASP A 22 0.93 10.39 9.07
CA ASP A 22 0.17 9.15 8.86
C ASP A 22 0.83 8.28 7.81
N VAL A 23 1.28 8.92 6.74
CA VAL A 23 2.00 8.26 5.66
C VAL A 23 3.33 7.69 6.17
N ALA A 24 4.06 8.46 6.97
CA ALA A 24 5.32 8.02 7.55
C ALA A 24 5.13 6.82 8.48
N TYR A 25 4.06 6.83 9.27
CA TYR A 25 3.73 5.72 10.16
C TYR A 25 3.55 4.42 9.37
N LEU A 26 2.74 4.45 8.33
CA LEU A 26 2.47 3.25 7.53
C LEU A 26 3.69 2.78 6.75
N ALA A 27 4.46 3.70 6.18
CA ALA A 27 5.68 3.34 5.45
C ALA A 27 6.66 2.59 6.35
N LYS A 28 6.88 3.10 7.55
CA LYS A 28 7.76 2.46 8.53
C LYS A 28 7.23 1.09 8.96
N LYS A 29 5.94 1.01 9.23
CA LYS A 29 5.32 -0.25 9.64
C LYS A 29 5.45 -1.31 8.55
N ILE A 30 5.16 -0.96 7.32
CA ILE A 30 5.22 -1.88 6.18
C ILE A 30 6.65 -2.38 5.95
N ALA A 31 7.64 -1.50 6.03
CA ALA A 31 9.04 -1.87 5.82
C ALA A 31 9.52 -2.92 6.82
N HIS A 32 9.01 -2.88 8.04
CA HIS A 32 9.43 -3.76 9.14
C HIS A 32 8.44 -4.88 9.48
N LEU A 33 7.31 -4.94 8.81
CA LEU A 33 6.29 -5.95 9.09
C LEU A 33 6.83 -7.36 8.77
N ARG A 34 6.66 -8.28 9.71
CA ARG A 34 7.24 -9.62 9.62
C ARG A 34 6.25 -10.57 8.95
N ILE A 35 6.17 -10.49 7.63
CA ILE A 35 5.17 -11.20 6.83
C ILE A 35 5.73 -12.28 5.92
N PHE A 36 7.05 -12.53 5.98
CA PHE A 36 7.68 -13.60 5.20
C PHE A 36 8.15 -14.70 6.14
N GLU A 37 7.96 -15.95 5.70
CA GLU A 37 8.30 -17.12 6.51
C GLU A 37 9.80 -17.27 6.72
N ASP A 38 10.17 -17.71 7.93
CA ASP A 38 11.51 -18.10 8.26
C ASP A 38 11.69 -19.60 8.00
N GLU A 39 12.84 -20.15 8.39
CA GLU A 39 13.19 -21.57 8.22
C GLU A 39 12.22 -22.51 8.93
N ASN A 40 11.53 -22.02 9.96
CA ASN A 40 10.57 -22.81 10.74
C ASN A 40 9.11 -22.61 10.29
N GLY A 41 8.91 -21.91 9.18
CA GLY A 41 7.57 -21.64 8.64
C GLY A 41 6.78 -20.57 9.41
N LYS A 42 7.46 -19.78 10.25
CA LYS A 42 6.82 -18.69 11.00
C LYS A 42 7.02 -17.37 10.29
N LEU A 43 6.01 -16.51 10.34
CA LEU A 43 6.10 -15.16 9.80
C LEU A 43 7.06 -14.35 10.66
N ASN A 44 8.26 -14.13 10.17
CA ASN A 44 9.35 -13.57 10.95
C ASN A 44 10.23 -12.58 10.18
N HIS A 45 10.29 -12.66 8.86
CA HIS A 45 11.15 -11.78 8.07
C HIS A 45 10.38 -10.63 7.44
N SER A 46 11.01 -9.47 7.39
CA SER A 46 10.44 -8.26 6.79
C SER A 46 10.89 -8.09 5.35
N LEU A 47 10.30 -7.11 4.65
CA LEU A 47 10.73 -6.71 3.31
C LEU A 47 12.19 -6.30 3.30
N LEU A 48 12.62 -5.51 4.29
CA LEU A 48 14.00 -5.03 4.36
C LEU A 48 15.00 -6.17 4.55
N GLU A 49 14.68 -7.13 5.40
CA GLU A 49 15.56 -8.26 5.65
C GLU A 49 15.71 -9.18 4.44
N THR A 50 14.65 -9.31 3.64
CA THR A 50 14.63 -10.27 2.53
C THR A 50 14.97 -9.65 1.20
N SER A 51 15.18 -8.33 1.13
CA SER A 51 15.42 -7.59 -0.11
C SER A 51 14.32 -7.81 -1.17
N ARG A 52 13.10 -8.08 -0.72
CA ARG A 52 11.96 -8.22 -1.61
C ARG A 52 11.41 -6.85 -1.99
N GLU A 53 10.62 -6.83 -3.06
CA GLU A 53 10.22 -5.58 -3.71
C GLU A 53 8.79 -5.21 -3.38
N VAL A 54 8.43 -3.97 -3.68
CA VAL A 54 7.09 -3.44 -3.46
C VAL A 54 6.52 -2.96 -4.78
N LEU A 55 5.31 -3.42 -5.10
CA LEU A 55 4.50 -2.81 -6.15
C LEU A 55 3.41 -1.99 -5.47
N SER A 56 3.49 -0.68 -5.60
CA SER A 56 2.58 0.26 -4.95
C SER A 56 1.57 0.79 -5.96
N VAL A 57 0.29 0.61 -5.68
CA VAL A 57 -0.80 1.01 -6.55
C VAL A 57 -1.74 1.92 -5.77
N SER A 58 -1.97 3.12 -6.28
CA SER A 58 -2.97 4.02 -5.70
C SER A 58 -4.37 3.49 -6.02
N GLN A 59 -5.20 3.31 -5.01
CA GLN A 59 -6.51 2.68 -5.14
C GLN A 59 -7.54 3.41 -4.28
N PHE A 60 -8.13 4.47 -4.80
CA PHE A 60 -9.12 5.26 -4.05
C PHE A 60 -10.37 4.43 -3.70
N THR A 61 -10.67 3.40 -4.48
CA THR A 61 -11.84 2.54 -4.25
C THR A 61 -11.78 1.76 -2.94
N LEU A 62 -10.63 1.74 -2.25
CA LEU A 62 -10.54 1.18 -0.90
C LEU A 62 -11.47 1.92 0.06
N TYR A 63 -11.79 3.18 -0.22
CA TYR A 63 -12.74 3.97 0.56
C TYR A 63 -14.14 3.93 -0.03
N GLY A 64 -14.42 2.96 -0.88
CA GLY A 64 -15.77 2.73 -1.39
C GLY A 64 -16.70 2.28 -0.26
N ASP A 65 -17.85 2.91 -0.18
CA ASP A 65 -18.87 2.59 0.81
C ASP A 65 -20.09 2.03 0.10
N SER A 66 -20.41 0.78 0.35
CA SER A 66 -21.54 0.09 -0.27
C SER A 66 -22.70 -0.14 0.68
N ARG A 67 -22.68 0.48 1.86
CA ARG A 67 -23.70 0.28 2.89
C ARG A 67 -25.08 0.79 2.50
N LYS A 68 -25.15 1.77 1.60
CA LYS A 68 -26.40 2.40 1.17
C LYS A 68 -26.67 2.08 -0.30
N GLY A 69 -27.45 1.03 -0.54
CA GLY A 69 -27.88 0.68 -1.90
C GLY A 69 -26.81 -0.10 -2.68
N ARG A 70 -26.95 -0.04 -4.01
CA ARG A 70 -26.13 -0.86 -4.92
C ARG A 70 -24.98 -0.11 -5.57
N ARG A 71 -24.96 1.21 -5.41
CA ARG A 71 -23.88 2.04 -5.95
C ARG A 71 -22.92 2.39 -4.82
N PRO A 72 -21.65 2.04 -4.93
CA PRO A 72 -20.69 2.45 -3.91
C PRO A 72 -20.50 3.97 -3.92
N SER A 73 -20.32 4.54 -2.75
CA SER A 73 -19.97 5.94 -2.56
C SER A 73 -18.47 6.05 -2.28
N PHE A 74 -17.83 7.07 -2.82
CA PHE A 74 -16.40 7.30 -2.61
C PHE A 74 -16.13 8.64 -1.90
N THR A 75 -17.10 9.12 -1.15
CA THR A 75 -16.99 10.41 -0.44
C THR A 75 -15.88 10.43 0.61
N GLU A 76 -15.48 9.26 1.11
CA GLU A 76 -14.40 9.14 2.10
C GLU A 76 -13.00 9.17 1.46
N ALA A 77 -12.91 9.02 0.14
CA ALA A 77 -11.63 9.11 -0.56
C ALA A 77 -11.23 10.57 -0.73
N ALA A 78 -9.97 10.89 -0.45
CA ALA A 78 -9.44 12.22 -0.69
C ALA A 78 -9.41 12.51 -2.19
N SER A 79 -9.51 13.80 -2.55
CA SER A 79 -9.40 14.20 -3.94
C SER A 79 -8.00 13.92 -4.48
N PRO A 80 -7.84 13.77 -5.81
CA PRO A 80 -6.52 13.55 -6.41
C PRO A 80 -5.49 14.61 -6.04
N ASP A 81 -5.90 15.87 -5.89
CA ASP A 81 -5.00 16.97 -5.53
C ASP A 81 -4.37 16.77 -4.14
N THR A 82 -5.10 16.14 -3.22
CA THR A 82 -4.61 15.83 -1.88
C THR A 82 -3.93 14.46 -1.86
N ALA A 83 -4.51 13.48 -2.51
CA ALA A 83 -4.05 12.09 -2.45
C ALA A 83 -2.73 11.88 -3.17
N LYS A 84 -2.54 12.49 -4.34
CA LYS A 84 -1.34 12.25 -5.15
C LYS A 84 -0.04 12.62 -4.43
N PRO A 85 0.10 13.82 -3.82
CA PRO A 85 1.32 14.16 -3.09
C PRO A 85 1.61 13.22 -1.92
N LEU A 86 0.57 12.81 -1.19
CA LEU A 86 0.73 11.89 -0.06
C LEU A 86 1.11 10.49 -0.51
N TYR A 87 0.51 10.01 -1.59
CA TYR A 87 0.87 8.73 -2.18
C TYR A 87 2.34 8.73 -2.65
N GLU A 88 2.75 9.80 -3.35
CA GLU A 88 4.12 9.92 -3.81
C GLU A 88 5.12 9.99 -2.63
N ARG A 89 4.74 10.71 -1.57
CA ARG A 89 5.57 10.77 -0.35
C ARG A 89 5.68 9.41 0.34
N PHE A 90 4.61 8.65 0.36
CA PHE A 90 4.61 7.29 0.88
C PHE A 90 5.61 6.41 0.15
N ASN A 91 5.58 6.43 -1.18
CA ASN A 91 6.52 5.66 -2.00
C ASN A 91 7.96 6.11 -1.79
N GLU A 92 8.18 7.41 -1.67
CA GLU A 92 9.48 8.00 -1.41
C GLU A 92 10.06 7.53 -0.09
N LEU A 93 9.22 7.51 0.97
CA LEU A 93 9.63 7.03 2.28
C LEU A 93 10.02 5.55 2.29
N LEU A 94 9.30 4.73 1.54
CA LEU A 94 9.66 3.32 1.38
C LEU A 94 11.01 3.18 0.69
N ARG A 95 11.26 3.98 -0.34
CA ARG A 95 12.56 3.98 -1.05
C ARG A 95 13.69 4.47 -0.15
N GLU A 96 13.45 5.50 0.65
CA GLU A 96 14.43 6.03 1.60
C GLU A 96 14.78 5.00 2.67
N ALA A 97 13.85 4.10 3.00
CA ALA A 97 14.09 3.00 3.93
C ALA A 97 14.95 1.88 3.32
N GLY A 98 15.18 1.92 2.01
CA GLY A 98 16.01 0.94 1.31
C GLY A 98 15.24 -0.05 0.44
N LEU A 99 13.94 0.15 0.26
CA LEU A 99 13.13 -0.76 -0.54
C LEU A 99 13.10 -0.35 -2.01
N THR A 100 13.00 -1.35 -2.89
CA THR A 100 12.71 -1.13 -4.29
C THR A 100 11.20 -1.04 -4.45
N VAL A 101 10.74 0.12 -4.93
CA VAL A 101 9.32 0.39 -5.08
C VAL A 101 9.01 0.70 -6.54
N GLU A 102 8.15 -0.13 -7.15
CA GLU A 102 7.62 0.10 -8.48
C GLU A 102 6.19 0.61 -8.36
N THR A 103 5.79 1.48 -9.25
CA THR A 103 4.46 2.08 -9.24
C THR A 103 3.83 2.02 -10.61
N GLY A 104 2.49 2.09 -10.65
CA GLY A 104 1.77 2.37 -11.87
C GLY A 104 1.61 3.89 -12.04
N GLU A 105 0.81 4.30 -12.99
CA GLU A 105 0.50 5.69 -13.22
C GLU A 105 -0.70 6.11 -12.36
N PHE A 106 -0.52 7.14 -11.54
CA PHE A 106 -1.58 7.62 -10.64
C PHE A 106 -2.83 8.04 -11.43
N GLY A 107 -3.97 7.52 -11.00
CA GLY A 107 -5.26 7.87 -11.59
C GLY A 107 -5.58 7.20 -12.92
N ALA A 108 -4.66 6.40 -13.47
CA ALA A 108 -4.90 5.71 -14.74
C ALA A 108 -5.72 4.45 -14.55
N MET A 109 -6.45 4.08 -15.58
CA MET A 109 -7.08 2.75 -15.66
C MET A 109 -5.96 1.74 -15.87
N MET A 110 -5.98 0.64 -15.10
CA MET A 110 -4.90 -0.35 -15.19
C MET A 110 -5.39 -1.74 -14.82
N ASP A 111 -4.68 -2.73 -15.36
CA ASP A 111 -4.83 -4.11 -14.92
C ASP A 111 -3.70 -4.42 -13.95
N VAL A 112 -4.05 -5.03 -12.83
CA VAL A 112 -3.06 -5.46 -11.84
C VAL A 112 -3.07 -6.99 -11.81
N THR A 113 -1.94 -7.58 -12.20
CA THR A 113 -1.79 -9.03 -12.24
C THR A 113 -0.85 -9.46 -11.12
N LEU A 114 -1.28 -10.43 -10.32
CA LEU A 114 -0.45 -10.95 -9.24
C LEU A 114 -0.84 -12.39 -8.91
N THR A 115 0.09 -13.10 -8.29
CA THR A 115 -0.19 -14.37 -7.64
C THR A 115 0.00 -14.14 -6.15
N ASN A 116 -1.06 -14.32 -5.38
CA ASN A 116 -1.00 -14.18 -3.92
C ASN A 116 -0.58 -15.51 -3.32
N ASP A 117 0.73 -15.64 -3.14
CA ASP A 117 1.38 -16.88 -2.70
C ASP A 117 1.52 -16.89 -1.18
N GLY A 118 0.96 -17.93 -0.56
CA GLY A 118 0.82 -18.12 0.87
C GLY A 118 -0.59 -18.58 1.22
N PRO A 119 -1.68 -17.85 0.96
CA PRO A 119 -1.64 -16.39 0.79
C PRO A 119 -1.66 -15.65 2.13
N VAL A 120 -1.10 -14.45 2.15
CA VAL A 120 -1.17 -13.53 3.30
C VAL A 120 -1.67 -12.19 2.79
N THR A 121 -2.80 -11.74 3.33
CA THR A 121 -3.39 -10.45 2.97
C THR A 121 -3.78 -9.74 4.25
N LEU A 122 -3.30 -8.51 4.40
CA LEU A 122 -3.52 -7.71 5.59
C LEU A 122 -4.05 -6.33 5.22
N ILE A 123 -4.86 -5.78 6.10
CA ILE A 123 -5.34 -4.41 6.00
C ILE A 123 -4.65 -3.60 7.09
N LEU A 124 -4.00 -2.52 6.70
CA LEU A 124 -3.31 -1.63 7.63
C LEU A 124 -3.92 -0.24 7.55
N GLU A 125 -4.09 0.37 8.69
CA GLU A 125 -4.61 1.73 8.77
C GLU A 125 -3.72 2.57 9.67
N SER A 126 -3.56 3.86 9.32
CA SER A 126 -2.87 4.79 10.19
C SER A 126 -3.73 5.10 11.41
N PRO A 127 -3.12 5.33 12.59
CA PRO A 127 -3.88 5.74 13.75
C PRO A 127 -4.54 7.09 13.49
N ARG A 128 -5.80 7.23 13.89
CA ARG A 128 -6.50 8.51 13.80
C ARG A 128 -6.66 9.08 15.19
N SER A 129 -6.23 10.30 15.34
CA SER A 129 -6.35 11.03 16.59
C SER A 129 -7.65 11.84 16.62
#